data_d4a8e6d62a355a171eea2461f9225317
#
_entry.id   d4a8e6d62a355a171eea2461f9225317
#
_cell.length_a   1.000
_cell.length_b   1.000
_cell.length_c   1.000
_cell.angle_alpha   90.00
_cell.angle_beta   90.00
_cell.angle_gamma   90.00
#
_symmetry.space_group_name_H-M   'P 1'
#
loop_
_entity.id
_entity.type
_entity.pdbx_description
1 polymer ?
#
loop_
_entity_poly.entity_id
_entity_poly.type
_entity_poly.pdbx_seq_one_letter_code
_entity_poly.pdbx_strand_id
1 'polypeptide(L)'
;MKTKTLKKNKVNVRYGPSFESDIKFVYKKINLPLKQIDKKENFRRIIDLKNNSGWIHISQLKKNNSVIALQNKVLFKKPSSFAKPIAQIEKGRLLIVDKCQEKWCKIKSEDYEGWIKTSDIWGLIN
;
A
#
# COMPACT_ATOMS: atom_id res chain seq x y z
N MET A 1 9.94 -4.40 -8.93
CA MET A 1 8.52 -4.06 -9.15
C MET A 1 8.17 -2.84 -8.31
N LYS A 2 7.62 -1.81 -8.95
CA LYS A 2 7.25 -0.58 -8.24
C LYS A 2 5.92 -0.75 -7.52
N THR A 3 5.77 -0.06 -6.40
CA THR A 3 4.50 0.03 -5.70
C THR A 3 3.96 1.45 -5.78
N LYS A 4 2.64 1.55 -5.83
CA LYS A 4 1.90 2.81 -5.86
C LYS A 4 0.77 2.74 -4.84
N THR A 5 0.24 3.89 -4.49
CA THR A 5 -0.86 3.97 -3.54
C THR A 5 -2.04 4.69 -4.20
N LEU A 6 -3.25 4.22 -3.97
CA LEU A 6 -4.45 4.87 -4.49
C LEU A 6 -4.63 6.25 -3.84
N LYS A 7 -4.82 7.25 -4.70
CA LYS A 7 -4.96 8.64 -4.29
C LYS A 7 -6.38 8.98 -3.82
N LYS A 8 -7.37 8.21 -4.28
CA LYS A 8 -8.79 8.49 -4.05
C LYS A 8 -9.52 7.29 -3.47
N ASN A 9 -10.68 7.53 -2.89
CA ASN A 9 -11.51 6.48 -2.28
C ASN A 9 -12.45 5.79 -3.26
N LYS A 10 -12.43 6.17 -4.53
CA LYS A 10 -13.13 5.47 -5.60
C LYS A 10 -12.29 5.55 -6.87
N VAL A 11 -11.84 4.40 -7.35
CA VAL A 11 -10.95 4.31 -8.51
C VAL A 11 -11.43 3.23 -9.44
N ASN A 12 -11.69 3.60 -10.71
CA ASN A 12 -12.06 2.67 -11.76
C ASN A 12 -10.84 1.91 -12.24
N VAL A 13 -10.96 0.59 -12.30
CA VAL A 13 -9.96 -0.31 -12.85
C VAL A 13 -10.51 -0.89 -14.15
N ARG A 14 -9.77 -0.74 -15.24
CA ARG A 14 -10.23 -1.08 -16.58
C ARG A 14 -9.53 -2.30 -17.14
N TYR A 15 -10.17 -2.92 -18.13
CA TYR A 15 -9.59 -4.08 -18.82
C TYR A 15 -8.38 -3.69 -19.68
N GLY A 16 -8.32 -2.46 -20.16
CA GLY A 16 -7.23 -1.98 -21.02
C GLY A 16 -6.77 -0.57 -20.65
N PRO A 17 -5.62 -0.14 -21.22
CA PRO A 17 -5.00 1.14 -20.91
C PRO A 17 -5.63 2.33 -21.67
N SER A 18 -6.93 2.50 -21.51
CA SER A 18 -7.68 3.57 -22.18
C SER A 18 -8.95 3.89 -21.41
N PHE A 19 -9.38 5.16 -21.45
CA PHE A 19 -10.67 5.55 -20.89
C PHE A 19 -11.86 4.95 -21.64
N GLU A 20 -11.63 4.47 -22.86
CA GLU A 20 -12.64 3.79 -23.66
C GLU A 20 -12.75 2.31 -23.30
N SER A 21 -11.77 1.76 -22.61
CA SER A 21 -11.82 0.37 -22.14
C SER A 21 -12.86 0.23 -21.05
N ASP A 22 -13.58 -0.89 -21.06
CA ASP A 22 -14.60 -1.17 -20.06
C ASP A 22 -14.02 -1.23 -18.65
N ILE A 23 -14.83 -0.83 -17.68
CA ILE A 23 -14.48 -0.93 -16.28
C ILE A 23 -14.59 -2.39 -15.86
N LYS A 24 -13.52 -2.92 -15.30
CA LYS A 24 -13.44 -4.29 -14.82
C LYS A 24 -13.98 -4.40 -13.40
N PHE A 25 -13.56 -3.49 -12.51
CA PHE A 25 -14.04 -3.35 -11.14
C PHE A 25 -13.65 -1.97 -10.60
N VAL A 26 -14.11 -1.66 -9.39
CA VAL A 26 -13.88 -0.37 -8.74
C VAL A 26 -13.27 -0.60 -7.36
N TYR A 27 -12.15 0.06 -7.08
CA TYR A 27 -11.62 0.14 -5.73
C TYR A 27 -12.33 1.23 -4.95
N LYS A 28 -12.62 0.95 -3.69
CA LYS A 28 -13.31 1.91 -2.79
C LYS A 28 -12.51 2.18 -1.52
N LYS A 29 -11.18 2.08 -1.60
CA LYS A 29 -10.33 2.27 -0.42
C LYS A 29 -9.14 3.17 -0.75
N ILE A 30 -9.19 4.40 -0.25
CA ILE A 30 -8.08 5.33 -0.37
C ILE A 30 -6.83 4.73 0.32
N ASN A 31 -5.67 5.06 -0.19
CA ASN A 31 -4.38 4.60 0.30
C ASN A 31 -4.09 3.10 0.11
N LEU A 32 -4.93 2.39 -0.64
CA LEU A 32 -4.66 0.98 -0.94
C LEU A 32 -3.33 0.85 -1.68
N PRO A 33 -2.37 0.04 -1.17
CA PRO A 33 -1.11 -0.17 -1.86
C PRO A 33 -1.24 -1.21 -2.96
N LEU A 34 -0.67 -0.90 -4.11
CA LEU A 34 -0.74 -1.73 -5.31
C LEU A 34 0.65 -1.89 -5.91
N LYS A 35 0.91 -3.05 -6.51
CA LYS A 35 2.15 -3.25 -7.29
C LYS A 35 1.87 -2.91 -8.74
N GLN A 36 2.78 -2.15 -9.35
CA GLN A 36 2.74 -1.83 -10.76
C GLN A 36 3.44 -2.95 -11.52
N ILE A 37 2.72 -3.58 -12.45
CA ILE A 37 3.26 -4.70 -13.23
C ILE A 37 3.45 -4.37 -14.71
N ASP A 38 2.87 -3.28 -15.20
CA ASP A 38 3.05 -2.82 -16.57
C ASP A 38 2.69 -1.36 -16.69
N LYS A 39 3.04 -0.75 -17.81
CA LYS A 39 2.66 0.63 -18.11
C LYS A 39 2.45 0.83 -19.60
N LYS A 40 1.51 1.68 -19.97
CA LYS A 40 1.32 2.15 -21.32
C LYS A 40 0.79 3.58 -21.29
N GLU A 41 1.58 4.52 -21.82
CA GLU A 41 1.26 5.95 -21.80
C GLU A 41 0.93 6.42 -20.38
N ASN A 42 -0.27 6.98 -20.16
CA ASN A 42 -0.68 7.49 -18.85
C ASN A 42 -1.44 6.47 -18.01
N PHE A 43 -1.36 5.20 -18.37
CA PHE A 43 -1.99 4.12 -17.63
C PHE A 43 -0.95 3.19 -17.02
N ARG A 44 -1.31 2.61 -15.89
CA ARG A 44 -0.49 1.62 -15.17
C ARG A 44 -1.30 0.38 -14.93
N ARG A 45 -0.76 -0.78 -15.28
CA ARG A 45 -1.35 -2.05 -14.90
C ARG A 45 -0.89 -2.37 -13.50
N ILE A 46 -1.85 -2.61 -12.62
CA ILE A 46 -1.58 -2.85 -11.20
C ILE A 46 -2.12 -4.21 -10.78
N ILE A 47 -1.61 -4.70 -9.67
CA ILE A 47 -2.10 -5.91 -9.03
C ILE A 47 -2.20 -5.67 -7.53
N ASP A 48 -3.31 -6.13 -6.93
CA ASP A 48 -3.52 -6.00 -5.49
C ASP A 48 -3.09 -7.26 -4.75
N LEU A 49 -3.22 -7.23 -3.43
CA LEU A 49 -2.87 -8.32 -2.53
C LEU A 49 -3.60 -9.62 -2.85
N LYS A 50 -4.81 -9.53 -3.41
CA LYS A 50 -5.65 -10.69 -3.75
C LYS A 50 -5.50 -11.14 -5.19
N ASN A 51 -4.47 -10.67 -5.89
CA ASN A 51 -4.19 -10.98 -7.29
C ASN A 51 -5.21 -10.43 -8.31
N ASN A 52 -6.01 -9.45 -7.93
CA ASN A 52 -6.83 -8.74 -8.89
C ASN A 52 -5.97 -7.73 -9.63
N SER A 53 -6.09 -7.68 -10.95
CA SER A 53 -5.29 -6.77 -11.77
C SER A 53 -6.13 -6.01 -12.79
N GLY A 54 -5.58 -4.92 -13.27
CA GLY A 54 -6.19 -4.12 -14.31
C GLY A 54 -5.47 -2.80 -14.47
N TRP A 55 -6.04 -1.93 -15.30
CA TRP A 55 -5.41 -0.69 -15.70
C TRP A 55 -6.03 0.53 -15.01
N ILE A 56 -5.18 1.40 -14.46
CA ILE A 56 -5.57 2.61 -13.74
C ILE A 56 -4.83 3.79 -14.36
N HIS A 57 -5.53 4.91 -14.52
CA HIS A 57 -4.91 6.15 -14.97
C HIS A 57 -4.00 6.71 -13.87
N ILE A 58 -2.87 7.28 -14.26
CA ILE A 58 -1.86 7.80 -13.31
C ILE A 58 -2.41 8.86 -12.37
N SER A 59 -3.45 9.61 -12.77
CA SER A 59 -4.09 10.61 -11.92
C SER A 59 -4.72 10.01 -10.67
N GLN A 60 -4.95 8.70 -10.63
CA GLN A 60 -5.55 8.00 -9.50
C GLN A 60 -4.52 7.40 -8.55
N LEU A 61 -3.24 7.53 -8.89
CA LEU A 61 -2.14 6.95 -8.15
C LEU A 61 -1.24 8.03 -7.57
N LYS A 62 -0.62 7.73 -6.44
CA LYS A 62 0.39 8.59 -5.83
C LYS A 62 1.59 7.77 -5.40
N LYS A 63 2.66 8.45 -5.00
CA LYS A 63 3.86 7.80 -4.46
C LYS A 63 3.45 6.88 -3.31
N ASN A 64 4.07 5.71 -3.27
CA ASN A 64 3.77 4.70 -2.26
C ASN A 64 4.09 5.21 -0.85
N ASN A 65 3.08 5.20 0.01
CA ASN A 65 3.20 5.58 1.41
C ASN A 65 2.35 4.69 2.32
N SER A 66 2.01 3.49 1.86
CA SER A 66 1.14 2.60 2.64
C SER A 66 1.57 1.15 2.50
N VAL A 67 1.22 0.36 3.50
CA VAL A 67 1.44 -1.09 3.52
C VAL A 67 0.25 -1.79 4.14
N ILE A 68 0.11 -3.08 3.85
CA ILE A 68 -0.87 -3.95 4.52
C ILE A 68 -0.08 -5.00 5.31
N ALA A 69 -0.42 -5.17 6.57
CA ALA A 69 0.18 -6.20 7.41
C ALA A 69 -0.27 -7.58 6.95
N LEU A 70 0.68 -8.44 6.59
CA LEU A 70 0.39 -9.81 6.16
C LEU A 70 0.29 -10.78 7.34
N GLN A 71 0.75 -10.36 8.51
CA GLN A 71 0.65 -11.09 9.77
C GLN A 71 0.40 -10.09 10.89
N ASN A 72 0.02 -10.58 12.06
CA ASN A 72 -0.03 -9.73 13.25
C ASN A 72 1.37 -9.19 13.53
N LYS A 73 1.46 -7.91 13.84
CA LYS A 73 2.73 -7.23 14.07
C LYS A 73 2.70 -6.45 15.36
N VAL A 74 3.86 -6.31 15.96
CA VAL A 74 4.02 -5.47 17.14
C VAL A 74 4.51 -4.09 16.69
N LEU A 75 3.87 -3.05 17.20
CA LEU A 75 4.30 -1.67 17.04
C LEU A 75 5.20 -1.29 18.20
N PHE A 76 6.43 -0.87 17.90
CA PHE A 76 7.42 -0.53 18.92
C PHE A 76 7.64 0.97 18.99
N LYS A 77 8.03 1.45 20.16
CA LYS A 77 8.30 2.88 20.37
C LYS A 77 9.53 3.37 19.59
N LYS A 78 10.50 2.48 19.35
CA LYS A 78 11.73 2.77 18.61
C LYS A 78 12.00 1.64 17.61
N PRO A 79 12.86 1.86 16.60
CA PRO A 79 13.18 0.82 15.61
C PRO A 79 14.13 -0.22 16.19
N SER A 80 13.67 -0.97 17.17
CA SER A 80 14.42 -2.00 17.86
C SER A 80 13.47 -3.02 18.47
N SER A 81 13.83 -4.30 18.40
CA SER A 81 13.07 -5.36 19.02
C SER A 81 13.12 -5.31 20.56
N PHE A 82 14.06 -4.54 21.10
CA PHE A 82 14.21 -4.35 22.55
C PHE A 82 13.48 -3.11 23.05
N ALA A 83 12.90 -2.34 22.14
CA ALA A 83 12.13 -1.16 22.50
C ALA A 83 10.79 -1.56 23.13
N LYS A 84 10.16 -0.59 23.79
CA LYS A 84 8.85 -0.80 24.41
C LYS A 84 7.79 -1.08 23.34
N PRO A 85 7.04 -2.19 23.45
CA PRO A 85 5.89 -2.42 22.59
C PRO A 85 4.76 -1.46 22.96
N ILE A 86 4.15 -0.84 21.94
CA ILE A 86 3.07 0.13 22.12
C ILE A 86 1.71 -0.51 21.87
N ALA A 87 1.62 -1.33 20.80
CA ALA A 87 0.36 -1.89 20.35
C ALA A 87 0.60 -3.12 19.50
N GLN A 88 -0.46 -3.88 19.29
CA GLN A 88 -0.47 -4.98 18.34
C GLN A 88 -1.29 -4.57 17.13
N ILE A 89 -0.73 -4.78 15.93
CA ILE A 89 -1.38 -4.50 14.65
C ILE A 89 -1.90 -5.82 14.11
N GLU A 90 -3.19 -5.88 13.82
CA GLU A 90 -3.81 -7.08 13.30
C GLU A 90 -3.48 -7.29 11.83
N LYS A 91 -3.36 -8.56 11.44
CA LYS A 91 -3.23 -8.96 10.04
C LYS A 91 -4.34 -8.33 9.20
N GLY A 92 -3.97 -7.84 8.02
CA GLY A 92 -4.89 -7.22 7.08
C GLY A 92 -5.05 -5.72 7.24
N ARG A 93 -4.47 -5.15 8.29
CA ARG A 93 -4.60 -3.71 8.53
C ARG A 93 -3.76 -2.91 7.55
N LEU A 94 -4.37 -1.87 6.97
CA LEU A 94 -3.67 -0.91 6.13
C LEU A 94 -3.02 0.15 7.03
N LEU A 95 -1.74 0.40 6.80
CA LEU A 95 -0.94 1.31 7.62
C LEU A 95 -0.30 2.38 6.74
N ILE A 96 -0.32 3.62 7.22
CA ILE A 96 0.35 4.72 6.55
C ILE A 96 1.78 4.81 7.07
N VAL A 97 2.72 4.85 6.14
CA VAL A 97 4.15 4.87 6.43
C VAL A 97 4.67 6.30 6.35
N ASP A 98 5.32 6.75 7.42
CA ASP A 98 5.99 8.05 7.46
C ASP A 98 7.37 7.95 6.83
N LYS A 99 8.18 7.01 7.30
CA LYS A 99 9.53 6.77 6.77
C LYS A 99 10.00 5.37 7.11
N CYS A 100 11.00 4.90 6.38
CA CYS A 100 11.62 3.60 6.64
C CYS A 100 13.14 3.76 6.78
N GLN A 101 13.73 2.92 7.61
CA GLN A 101 15.19 2.81 7.74
C GLN A 101 15.53 1.34 7.94
N GLU A 102 16.41 0.81 7.09
CA GLU A 102 16.82 -0.59 7.13
C GLU A 102 15.63 -1.54 7.18
N LYS A 103 15.46 -2.27 8.27
CA LYS A 103 14.43 -3.28 8.45
C LYS A 103 13.20 -2.77 9.20
N TRP A 104 13.06 -1.45 9.35
CA TRP A 104 12.01 -0.83 10.13
C TRP A 104 11.29 0.26 9.35
N CYS A 105 9.98 0.37 9.55
CA CYS A 105 9.19 1.48 9.02
C CYS A 105 8.41 2.13 10.15
N LYS A 106 8.44 3.47 10.14
CA LYS A 106 7.66 4.27 11.08
C LYS A 106 6.24 4.41 10.55
N ILE A 107 5.29 4.01 11.36
CA ILE A 107 3.86 4.08 11.08
C ILE A 107 3.29 5.26 11.85
N LYS A 108 2.43 6.00 11.17
CA LYS A 108 1.78 7.16 11.77
C LYS A 108 0.27 7.10 11.54
N SER A 109 -0.50 7.20 12.61
CA SER A 109 -1.96 7.30 12.54
C SER A 109 -2.43 8.33 13.57
N GLU A 110 -3.75 8.59 13.60
CA GLU A 110 -4.32 9.53 14.57
C GLU A 110 -4.18 9.02 16.00
N ASP A 111 -4.23 7.70 16.17
CA ASP A 111 -4.28 7.09 17.50
C ASP A 111 -2.92 6.65 18.01
N TYR A 112 -1.94 6.44 17.13
CA TYR A 112 -0.64 5.93 17.54
C TYR A 112 0.45 6.27 16.52
N GLU A 113 1.68 6.22 16.98
CA GLU A 113 2.86 6.40 16.18
C GLU A 113 3.92 5.43 16.70
N GLY A 114 4.62 4.74 15.82
CA GLY A 114 5.64 3.80 16.22
C GLY A 114 6.27 3.08 15.04
N TRP A 115 7.03 2.04 15.33
CA TRP A 115 7.86 1.35 14.36
C TRP A 115 7.46 -0.12 14.24
N ILE A 116 7.39 -0.61 13.01
CA ILE A 116 7.18 -2.02 12.70
C ILE A 116 8.34 -2.57 11.90
N LYS A 117 8.57 -3.89 12.00
CA LYS A 117 9.52 -4.57 11.12
C LYS A 117 8.97 -4.63 9.71
N THR A 118 9.86 -4.59 8.72
CA THR A 118 9.49 -4.63 7.30
C THR A 118 9.20 -6.02 6.77
N SER A 119 9.33 -7.05 7.60
CA SER A 119 8.92 -8.41 7.23
C SER A 119 7.41 -8.52 7.22
N ASP A 120 6.88 -9.40 6.36
CA ASP A 120 5.45 -9.73 6.29
C ASP A 120 4.56 -8.50 6.10
N ILE A 121 4.90 -7.67 5.12
CA ILE A 121 4.08 -6.55 4.68
C ILE A 121 3.89 -6.59 3.18
N TRP A 122 2.75 -6.11 2.71
CA TRP A 122 2.45 -5.90 1.32
C TRP A 122 2.54 -4.41 1.00
N GLY A 123 3.22 -4.07 -0.07
CA GLY A 123 3.46 -2.68 -0.46
C GLY A 123 4.89 -2.27 -0.12
N LEU A 124 5.24 -1.02 -0.38
CA LEU A 124 6.52 -0.41 -0.04
C LEU A 124 7.75 -1.22 -0.51
N ILE A 125 7.71 -1.70 -1.74
CA ILE A 125 8.86 -2.32 -2.41
C ILE A 125 9.45 -1.26 -3.34
N ASN A 126 10.70 -0.97 -3.15
CA ASN A 126 11.41 0.00 -4.00
C ASN A 126 12.42 -0.71 -4.88
#